data_5aa43c7ac69ae1d7324bc288976d854f
#
_entry.id   5aa43c7ac69ae1d7324bc288976d854f
#
_cell.length_a   1.000
_cell.length_b   1.000
_cell.length_c   1.000
_cell.angle_alpha   90.00
_cell.angle_beta   90.00
_cell.angle_gamma   90.00
#
_symmetry.space_group_name_H-M   'P 1'
#
loop_
_entity.id
_entity.type
_entity.pdbx_description
1 polymer ?
#
loop_
_entity_poly.entity_id
_entity_poly.type
_entity_poly.pdbx_seq_one_letter_code
_entity_poly.pdbx_strand_id
1 'polypeptide(L)'
;DVYKRQVKNMTNKDLADLIFPNLTKTVEDYEKMYPERNLKEGAAVTRFAPSPTGYMHIGNFMSTIINYVLSKATNGVFYLRNEDTDKAREIPDAVEKIMETLEEYNLMPDEYEYQGVIVGSYGPYIQSERITIYHAYIKRLIEIGRAYPCFCTRETLDDLRKNQEEKKMRTGYYGRFAKCRNISTEEAITRIKNGEPYVIRFKSEGNPDKKFVFEDLVKGRIEFPENDQDTIIMKSDNLLPTYHFAHLVDDHLMHTTHVVRGEEWLSSVPLHLSLIHISEPTRH
;
A
#
# COMPACT_ATOMS: atom_id res chain seq x y z
N ASP A 1 50.46 -6.24 12.61
CA ASP A 1 49.70 -5.11 11.99
C ASP A 1 48.88 -5.51 10.75
N VAL A 2 48.29 -6.72 10.76
CA VAL A 2 47.52 -7.28 9.62
C VAL A 2 46.05 -7.46 9.95
N TYR A 3 45.52 -6.89 11.01
CA TYR A 3 44.08 -7.03 11.40
C TYR A 3 43.34 -5.70 11.49
N LYS A 4 43.52 -4.80 10.55
CA LYS A 4 42.46 -3.86 10.21
C LYS A 4 41.56 -4.57 9.17
N ARG A 5 40.68 -5.49 9.63
CA ARG A 5 39.49 -5.86 8.87
C ARG A 5 38.81 -4.53 8.51
N GLN A 6 38.77 -4.22 7.23
CA GLN A 6 37.84 -3.20 6.72
C GLN A 6 36.46 -3.61 7.21
N VAL A 7 35.95 -2.93 8.23
CA VAL A 7 34.56 -3.00 8.60
C VAL A 7 33.83 -2.39 7.40
N LYS A 8 33.33 -3.25 6.52
CA LYS A 8 32.51 -2.83 5.40
C LYS A 8 31.30 -2.17 6.03
N ASN A 9 31.18 -0.85 5.95
CA ASN A 9 29.99 -0.15 6.41
C ASN A 9 28.79 -0.73 5.68
N MET A 10 27.89 -1.35 6.42
CA MET A 10 26.68 -1.94 5.87
C MET A 10 25.76 -0.82 5.41
N THR A 11 25.26 -0.94 4.18
CA THR A 11 24.41 0.07 3.54
C THR A 11 22.94 -0.32 3.59
N ASN A 12 22.05 0.63 3.32
CA ASN A 12 20.63 0.34 3.14
C ASN A 12 20.37 -0.68 2.02
N LYS A 13 21.23 -0.70 0.99
CA LYS A 13 21.20 -1.72 -0.05
C LYS A 13 21.50 -3.12 0.48
N ASP A 14 22.51 -3.27 1.35
CA ASP A 14 22.82 -4.57 1.97
C ASP A 14 21.64 -5.06 2.84
N LEU A 15 20.95 -4.14 3.53
CA LEU A 15 19.76 -4.44 4.32
C LEU A 15 18.60 -4.88 3.40
N ALA A 16 18.35 -4.15 2.32
CA ALA A 16 17.29 -4.45 1.36
C ALA A 16 17.53 -5.81 0.67
N ASP A 17 18.77 -6.10 0.28
CA ASP A 17 19.17 -7.38 -0.32
C ASP A 17 19.06 -8.54 0.68
N LEU A 18 19.30 -8.31 1.96
CA LEU A 18 19.09 -9.32 3.01
C LEU A 18 17.59 -9.66 3.17
N ILE A 19 16.73 -8.66 3.14
CA ILE A 19 15.28 -8.84 3.31
C ILE A 19 14.65 -9.49 2.06
N PHE A 20 15.11 -9.11 0.87
CA PHE A 20 14.59 -9.59 -0.42
C PHE A 20 15.68 -10.22 -1.30
N PRO A 21 16.28 -11.35 -0.89
CA PRO A 21 17.43 -11.91 -1.57
C PRO A 21 17.13 -12.46 -2.98
N ASN A 22 15.89 -12.89 -3.22
CA ASN A 22 15.48 -13.54 -4.47
C ASN A 22 14.69 -12.63 -5.40
N LEU A 23 14.59 -11.35 -5.08
CA LEU A 23 13.85 -10.42 -5.91
C LEU A 23 14.71 -9.99 -7.12
N THR A 24 14.25 -10.33 -8.31
CA THR A 24 14.98 -10.10 -9.57
C THR A 24 14.50 -8.87 -10.33
N LYS A 25 13.22 -8.49 -10.17
CA LYS A 25 12.64 -7.33 -10.87
C LYS A 25 12.69 -6.10 -10.00
N THR A 26 13.00 -4.97 -10.63
CA THR A 26 13.01 -3.64 -10.01
C THR A 26 11.66 -2.92 -10.19
N VAL A 27 11.52 -1.77 -9.55
CA VAL A 27 10.36 -0.89 -9.78
C VAL A 27 10.27 -0.49 -11.25
N GLU A 28 11.41 -0.12 -11.86
CA GLU A 28 11.49 0.28 -13.25
C GLU A 28 11.09 -0.84 -14.22
N ASP A 29 11.32 -2.10 -13.88
CA ASP A 29 10.87 -3.24 -14.65
C ASP A 29 9.34 -3.37 -14.61
N TYR A 30 8.73 -3.15 -13.44
CA TYR A 30 7.27 -3.16 -13.30
C TYR A 30 6.61 -1.97 -14.00
N GLU A 31 7.20 -0.77 -13.91
CA GLU A 31 6.72 0.40 -14.67
C GLU A 31 6.67 0.13 -16.19
N LYS A 32 7.67 -0.57 -16.72
CA LYS A 32 7.68 -0.97 -18.15
C LYS A 32 6.66 -2.07 -18.46
N MET A 33 6.36 -2.95 -17.50
CA MET A 33 5.37 -4.02 -17.68
C MET A 33 3.94 -3.50 -17.73
N TYR A 34 3.69 -2.38 -17.04
CA TYR A 34 2.38 -1.72 -16.93
C TYR A 34 2.44 -0.32 -17.54
N PRO A 35 2.56 -0.20 -18.87
CA PRO A 35 2.67 1.09 -19.55
C PRO A 35 1.37 1.90 -19.42
N GLU A 36 1.46 3.19 -19.71
CA GLU A 36 0.31 4.09 -19.81
C GLU A 36 -0.80 3.48 -20.68
N ARG A 37 -2.04 3.63 -20.24
CA ARG A 37 -3.22 3.14 -20.99
C ARG A 37 -3.43 3.98 -22.24
N ASN A 38 -3.66 3.33 -23.36
CA ASN A 38 -4.01 4.02 -24.62
C ASN A 38 -5.51 4.42 -24.61
N LEU A 39 -5.86 5.40 -23.78
CA LEU A 39 -7.21 5.92 -23.63
C LEU A 39 -7.28 7.37 -24.10
N LYS A 40 -8.49 7.83 -24.46
CA LYS A 40 -8.71 9.24 -24.80
C LYS A 40 -8.56 10.11 -23.55
N GLU A 41 -8.14 11.35 -23.76
CA GLU A 41 -8.11 12.34 -22.68
C GLU A 41 -9.47 12.46 -21.99
N GLY A 42 -9.46 12.47 -20.66
CA GLY A 42 -10.66 12.51 -19.83
C GLY A 42 -11.35 11.16 -19.60
N ALA A 43 -10.84 10.06 -20.18
CA ALA A 43 -11.36 8.72 -19.90
C ALA A 43 -11.03 8.32 -18.47
N ALA A 44 -12.04 7.92 -17.69
CA ALA A 44 -11.88 7.52 -16.30
C ALA A 44 -11.50 6.04 -16.18
N VAL A 45 -10.41 5.78 -15.47
CA VAL A 45 -10.05 4.44 -15.02
C VAL A 45 -10.47 4.33 -13.56
N THR A 46 -11.44 3.47 -13.29
CA THR A 46 -12.04 3.26 -11.98
C THR A 46 -11.95 1.80 -11.57
N ARG A 47 -12.14 1.51 -10.28
CA ARG A 47 -12.09 0.14 -9.78
C ARG A 47 -13.11 -0.13 -8.69
N PHE A 48 -13.63 -1.34 -8.68
CA PHE A 48 -14.16 -1.98 -7.50
C PHE A 48 -13.06 -2.86 -6.91
N ALA A 49 -12.70 -2.62 -5.66
CA ALA A 49 -11.58 -3.27 -4.99
C ALA A 49 -12.01 -3.87 -3.65
N PRO A 50 -12.87 -4.93 -3.70
CA PRO A 50 -13.37 -5.56 -2.48
C PRO A 50 -12.30 -6.40 -1.80
N SER A 51 -12.32 -6.42 -0.46
CA SER A 51 -11.68 -7.47 0.31
C SER A 51 -12.66 -8.63 0.51
N PRO A 52 -12.28 -9.88 0.26
CA PRO A 52 -13.16 -11.04 0.38
C PRO A 52 -13.39 -11.44 1.86
N THR A 53 -13.53 -10.48 2.75
CA THR A 53 -13.77 -10.67 4.18
C THR A 53 -15.23 -10.51 4.57
N GLY A 54 -16.11 -10.34 3.60
CA GLY A 54 -17.55 -10.20 3.74
C GLY A 54 -18.25 -10.25 2.39
N TYR A 55 -19.57 -10.40 2.43
CA TYR A 55 -20.40 -10.32 1.23
C TYR A 55 -20.69 -8.87 0.83
N MET A 56 -21.09 -8.67 -0.42
CA MET A 56 -21.43 -7.35 -0.92
C MET A 56 -22.64 -6.79 -0.16
N HIS A 57 -22.50 -5.59 0.38
CA HIS A 57 -23.58 -4.85 1.01
C HIS A 57 -23.92 -3.59 0.20
N ILE A 58 -25.01 -2.92 0.54
CA ILE A 58 -25.52 -1.77 -0.21
C ILE A 58 -24.45 -0.67 -0.44
N GLY A 59 -23.57 -0.42 0.51
CA GLY A 59 -22.49 0.58 0.37
C GLY A 59 -21.47 0.19 -0.71
N ASN A 60 -21.05 -1.09 -0.73
CA ASN A 60 -20.16 -1.62 -1.77
C ASN A 60 -20.85 -1.57 -3.14
N PHE A 61 -22.13 -1.95 -3.19
CA PHE A 61 -22.91 -1.95 -4.41
C PHE A 61 -23.06 -0.54 -5.00
N MET A 62 -23.40 0.45 -4.18
CA MET A 62 -23.46 1.86 -4.61
C MET A 62 -22.12 2.37 -5.13
N SER A 63 -21.03 2.07 -4.42
CA SER A 63 -19.68 2.41 -4.87
C SER A 63 -19.36 1.76 -6.23
N THR A 64 -19.74 0.50 -6.43
CA THR A 64 -19.57 -0.22 -7.69
C THR A 64 -20.33 0.45 -8.84
N ILE A 65 -21.60 0.82 -8.64
CA ILE A 65 -22.39 1.53 -9.64
C ILE A 65 -21.73 2.84 -10.03
N ILE A 66 -21.27 3.64 -9.07
CA ILE A 66 -20.62 4.93 -9.35
C ILE A 66 -19.35 4.71 -10.19
N ASN A 67 -18.49 3.77 -9.82
CA ASN A 67 -17.29 3.43 -10.56
C ASN A 67 -17.59 2.98 -11.99
N TYR A 68 -18.58 2.09 -12.15
CA TYR A 68 -19.04 1.58 -13.45
C TYR A 68 -19.57 2.71 -14.33
N VAL A 69 -20.53 3.49 -13.81
CA VAL A 69 -21.15 4.59 -14.58
C VAL A 69 -20.12 5.64 -14.99
N LEU A 70 -19.21 6.02 -14.10
CA LEU A 70 -18.16 7.00 -14.40
C LEU A 70 -17.25 6.53 -15.53
N SER A 71 -16.77 5.29 -15.47
CA SER A 71 -15.93 4.72 -16.52
C SER A 71 -16.67 4.63 -17.86
N LYS A 72 -17.91 4.15 -17.87
CA LYS A 72 -18.69 3.99 -19.11
C LYS A 72 -19.06 5.34 -19.72
N ALA A 73 -19.45 6.32 -18.91
CA ALA A 73 -19.80 7.67 -19.38
C ALA A 73 -18.61 8.40 -20.04
N THR A 74 -17.38 8.05 -19.68
CA THR A 74 -16.15 8.67 -20.20
C THR A 74 -15.41 7.81 -21.24
N ASN A 75 -15.97 6.67 -21.64
CA ASN A 75 -15.31 5.66 -22.45
C ASN A 75 -13.95 5.20 -21.85
N GLY A 76 -13.92 5.08 -20.54
CA GLY A 76 -12.80 4.63 -19.77
C GLY A 76 -12.84 3.13 -19.46
N VAL A 77 -12.21 2.73 -18.36
CA VAL A 77 -12.09 1.33 -17.93
C VAL A 77 -12.59 1.18 -16.50
N PHE A 78 -13.43 0.19 -16.27
CA PHE A 78 -13.82 -0.27 -14.95
C PHE A 78 -13.20 -1.65 -14.70
N TYR A 79 -12.41 -1.81 -13.64
CA TYR A 79 -11.81 -3.10 -13.31
C TYR A 79 -12.14 -3.57 -11.89
N LEU A 80 -12.08 -4.89 -11.70
CA LEU A 80 -12.21 -5.55 -10.40
C LEU A 80 -10.83 -5.98 -9.92
N ARG A 81 -10.46 -5.59 -8.70
CA ARG A 81 -9.25 -6.05 -8.01
C ARG A 81 -9.63 -6.71 -6.70
N ASN A 82 -9.33 -8.01 -6.56
CA ASN A 82 -9.54 -8.74 -5.32
C ASN A 82 -8.43 -8.41 -4.31
N GLU A 83 -8.78 -7.73 -3.21
CA GLU A 83 -7.84 -7.32 -2.15
C GLU A 83 -7.81 -8.36 -1.03
N ASP A 84 -7.23 -9.52 -1.31
CA ASP A 84 -7.18 -10.73 -0.48
C ASP A 84 -5.96 -10.83 0.44
N THR A 85 -5.33 -9.71 0.79
CA THR A 85 -4.14 -9.69 1.66
C THR A 85 -4.44 -10.02 3.13
N ASP A 86 -5.70 -10.10 3.53
CA ASP A 86 -6.16 -10.53 4.85
C ASP A 86 -6.71 -11.95 4.82
N LYS A 87 -5.80 -12.90 4.65
CA LYS A 87 -6.13 -14.33 4.54
C LYS A 87 -6.83 -14.90 5.77
N ALA A 88 -6.62 -14.30 6.94
CA ALA A 88 -7.23 -14.79 8.19
C ALA A 88 -8.74 -14.56 8.25
N ARG A 89 -9.25 -13.56 7.54
CA ARG A 89 -10.67 -13.20 7.49
C ARG A 89 -11.36 -13.51 6.17
N GLU A 90 -10.66 -14.16 5.25
CA GLU A 90 -11.19 -14.51 3.93
C GLU A 90 -12.38 -15.48 4.04
N ILE A 91 -13.48 -15.16 3.35
CA ILE A 91 -14.66 -16.01 3.21
C ILE A 91 -14.55 -16.75 1.87
N PRO A 92 -14.57 -18.10 1.85
CA PRO A 92 -14.24 -18.88 0.66
C PRO A 92 -15.07 -18.59 -0.60
N ASP A 93 -16.35 -18.25 -0.45
CA ASP A 93 -17.28 -17.98 -1.56
C ASP A 93 -17.54 -16.49 -1.82
N ALA A 94 -16.82 -15.59 -1.10
CA ALA A 94 -17.09 -14.15 -1.20
C ALA A 94 -16.84 -13.61 -2.61
N VAL A 95 -15.76 -14.01 -3.27
CA VAL A 95 -15.44 -13.56 -4.63
C VAL A 95 -16.45 -14.08 -5.64
N GLU A 96 -16.88 -15.33 -5.50
CA GLU A 96 -17.92 -15.94 -6.33
C GLU A 96 -19.25 -15.14 -6.22
N LYS A 97 -19.68 -14.85 -4.99
CA LYS A 97 -20.90 -14.05 -4.75
C LYS A 97 -20.79 -12.62 -5.27
N ILE A 98 -19.62 -12.02 -5.22
CA ILE A 98 -19.36 -10.71 -5.84
C ILE A 98 -19.57 -10.83 -7.36
N MET A 99 -18.94 -11.81 -8.01
CA MET A 99 -19.04 -11.98 -9.47
C MET A 99 -20.47 -12.28 -9.91
N GLU A 100 -21.20 -13.17 -9.22
CA GLU A 100 -22.62 -13.45 -9.46
C GLU A 100 -23.47 -12.16 -9.38
N THR A 101 -23.22 -11.33 -8.35
CA THR A 101 -23.94 -10.07 -8.18
C THR A 101 -23.64 -9.09 -9.31
N LEU A 102 -22.38 -8.96 -9.70
CA LEU A 102 -22.00 -8.06 -10.81
C LEU A 102 -22.63 -8.50 -12.14
N GLU A 103 -22.73 -9.79 -12.40
CA GLU A 103 -23.38 -10.35 -13.58
C GLU A 103 -24.89 -10.12 -13.56
N GLU A 104 -25.56 -10.41 -12.43
CA GLU A 104 -27.01 -10.24 -12.25
C GLU A 104 -27.46 -8.80 -12.52
N TYR A 105 -26.66 -7.81 -12.07
CA TYR A 105 -26.97 -6.40 -12.25
C TYR A 105 -26.35 -5.75 -13.49
N ASN A 106 -25.74 -6.53 -14.40
CA ASN A 106 -25.05 -6.05 -15.60
C ASN A 106 -23.95 -5.01 -15.31
N LEU A 107 -23.20 -5.21 -14.24
CA LEU A 107 -22.09 -4.36 -13.79
C LEU A 107 -20.72 -5.02 -13.98
N MET A 108 -20.60 -5.96 -14.92
CA MET A 108 -19.35 -6.69 -15.15
C MET A 108 -18.21 -5.73 -15.49
N PRO A 109 -17.03 -5.92 -14.85
CA PRO A 109 -15.86 -5.11 -15.13
C PRO A 109 -15.28 -5.42 -16.52
N ASP A 110 -14.56 -4.46 -17.08
CA ASP A 110 -13.80 -4.63 -18.34
C ASP A 110 -12.54 -5.48 -18.13
N GLU A 111 -11.98 -5.42 -16.92
CA GLU A 111 -10.77 -6.15 -16.55
C GLU A 111 -10.95 -6.78 -15.17
N TYR A 112 -10.57 -8.05 -15.04
CA TYR A 112 -10.71 -8.83 -13.80
C TYR A 112 -9.93 -10.14 -13.88
N GLU A 113 -9.83 -10.82 -12.75
CA GLU A 113 -9.34 -12.20 -12.66
C GLU A 113 -10.32 -13.02 -11.83
N TYR A 114 -10.79 -14.13 -12.42
CA TYR A 114 -11.74 -15.02 -11.78
C TYR A 114 -11.57 -16.45 -12.30
N GLN A 115 -11.54 -17.44 -11.40
CA GLN A 115 -11.39 -18.87 -11.71
C GLN A 115 -10.21 -19.18 -12.66
N GLY A 116 -9.09 -18.49 -12.47
CA GLY A 116 -7.88 -18.66 -13.28
C GLY A 116 -7.94 -18.02 -14.67
N VAL A 117 -8.99 -17.26 -14.98
CA VAL A 117 -9.10 -16.49 -16.22
C VAL A 117 -8.78 -15.04 -15.93
N ILE A 118 -7.78 -14.49 -16.61
CA ILE A 118 -7.41 -13.08 -16.56
C ILE A 118 -7.96 -12.38 -17.79
N VAL A 119 -8.77 -11.35 -17.58
CA VAL A 119 -9.29 -10.47 -18.61
C VAL A 119 -8.69 -9.09 -18.41
N GLY A 120 -7.96 -8.58 -19.40
CA GLY A 120 -7.24 -7.31 -19.32
C GLY A 120 -5.72 -7.47 -19.33
N SER A 121 -5.00 -6.33 -19.35
CA SER A 121 -3.55 -6.30 -19.53
C SER A 121 -2.77 -5.85 -18.28
N TYR A 122 -3.45 -5.52 -17.19
CA TYR A 122 -2.86 -4.98 -15.96
C TYR A 122 -2.90 -5.96 -14.78
N GLY A 123 -3.23 -7.24 -15.07
CA GLY A 123 -3.22 -8.31 -14.08
C GLY A 123 -1.81 -8.69 -13.59
N PRO A 124 -1.71 -9.56 -12.58
CA PRO A 124 -2.81 -10.21 -11.85
C PRO A 124 -3.76 -9.21 -11.18
N TYR A 125 -5.06 -9.55 -11.09
CA TYR A 125 -6.06 -8.72 -10.39
C TYR A 125 -6.37 -9.26 -8.98
N ILE A 126 -5.55 -10.18 -8.48
CA ILE A 126 -5.59 -10.73 -7.12
C ILE A 126 -4.35 -10.23 -6.39
N GLN A 127 -4.51 -9.51 -5.29
CA GLN A 127 -3.38 -8.87 -4.60
C GLN A 127 -2.34 -9.86 -4.06
N SER A 128 -2.76 -11.02 -3.57
CA SER A 128 -1.80 -12.03 -3.09
C SER A 128 -0.88 -12.58 -4.20
N GLU A 129 -1.25 -12.47 -5.46
CA GLU A 129 -0.43 -12.86 -6.61
C GLU A 129 0.55 -11.76 -7.05
N ARG A 130 0.40 -10.55 -6.51
CA ARG A 130 1.23 -9.37 -6.81
C ARG A 130 2.36 -9.14 -5.80
N ILE A 131 2.61 -10.08 -4.90
CA ILE A 131 3.55 -9.92 -3.78
C ILE A 131 4.94 -9.46 -4.21
N THR A 132 5.47 -9.95 -5.32
CA THR A 132 6.79 -9.57 -5.84
C THR A 132 6.82 -8.11 -6.32
N ILE A 133 5.70 -7.57 -6.78
CA ILE A 133 5.55 -6.15 -7.13
C ILE A 133 5.72 -5.31 -5.86
N TYR A 134 4.95 -5.62 -4.82
CA TYR A 134 5.03 -4.87 -3.55
C TYR A 134 6.41 -4.95 -2.94
N HIS A 135 7.06 -6.13 -2.99
CA HIS A 135 8.43 -6.30 -2.51
C HIS A 135 9.44 -5.42 -3.25
N ALA A 136 9.28 -5.21 -4.56
CA ALA A 136 10.15 -4.33 -5.32
C ALA A 136 10.05 -2.86 -4.84
N TYR A 137 8.83 -2.38 -4.62
CA TYR A 137 8.59 -1.04 -4.10
C TYR A 137 9.09 -0.89 -2.65
N ILE A 138 8.86 -1.89 -1.79
CA ILE A 138 9.35 -1.88 -0.41
C ILE A 138 10.88 -1.92 -0.39
N LYS A 139 11.51 -2.76 -1.20
CA LYS A 139 12.96 -2.84 -1.36
C LYS A 139 13.53 -1.47 -1.74
N ARG A 140 12.94 -0.82 -2.74
CA ARG A 140 13.35 0.52 -3.17
C ARG A 140 13.26 1.54 -2.04
N LEU A 141 12.17 1.53 -1.25
CA LEU A 141 12.02 2.41 -0.10
C LEU A 141 13.10 2.20 0.96
N ILE A 142 13.48 0.96 1.23
CA ILE A 142 14.58 0.66 2.16
C ILE A 142 15.91 1.18 1.60
N GLU A 143 16.21 0.95 0.33
CA GLU A 143 17.43 1.40 -0.34
C GLU A 143 17.62 2.92 -0.24
N ILE A 144 16.54 3.69 -0.41
CA ILE A 144 16.57 5.16 -0.33
C ILE A 144 16.36 5.70 1.09
N GLY A 145 16.26 4.82 2.11
CA GLY A 145 16.09 5.21 3.51
C GLY A 145 14.70 5.71 3.90
N ARG A 146 13.67 5.44 3.06
CA ARG A 146 12.26 5.80 3.29
C ARG A 146 11.43 4.68 3.94
N ALA A 147 12.04 3.52 4.18
CA ALA A 147 11.45 2.45 4.97
C ALA A 147 12.52 1.77 5.83
N TYR A 148 12.10 1.16 6.92
CA TYR A 148 13.00 0.51 7.88
C TYR A 148 12.31 -0.64 8.61
N PRO A 149 13.07 -1.67 9.08
CA PRO A 149 12.53 -2.73 9.91
C PRO A 149 12.24 -2.24 11.32
N CYS A 150 11.06 -2.60 11.83
CA CYS A 150 10.63 -2.30 13.19
C CYS A 150 10.44 -3.60 13.96
N PHE A 151 11.15 -3.73 15.08
CA PHE A 151 11.19 -4.91 15.94
C PHE A 151 10.32 -4.76 17.21
N CYS A 152 9.47 -3.73 17.29
CA CYS A 152 8.60 -3.54 18.43
C CYS A 152 7.56 -4.66 18.51
N THR A 153 7.46 -5.30 19.68
CA THR A 153 6.43 -6.29 19.97
C THR A 153 5.07 -5.62 20.19
N ARG A 154 4.01 -6.42 20.18
CA ARG A 154 2.65 -5.92 20.47
C ARG A 154 2.58 -5.28 21.86
N GLU A 155 3.17 -5.92 22.86
CA GLU A 155 3.22 -5.38 24.24
C GLU A 155 3.91 -4.01 24.27
N THR A 156 5.07 -3.88 23.58
CA THR A 156 5.79 -2.60 23.50
C THR A 156 4.93 -1.49 22.88
N LEU A 157 4.12 -1.82 21.87
CA LEU A 157 3.24 -0.86 21.21
C LEU A 157 2.02 -0.53 22.06
N ASP A 158 1.46 -1.49 22.78
CA ASP A 158 0.36 -1.28 23.72
C ASP A 158 0.79 -0.41 24.90
N ASP A 159 1.98 -0.63 25.44
CA ASP A 159 2.56 0.21 26.50
C ASP A 159 2.85 1.64 26.01
N LEU A 160 3.34 1.77 24.79
CA LEU A 160 3.54 3.07 24.15
C LEU A 160 2.21 3.82 24.08
N ARG A 161 1.17 3.16 23.60
CA ARG A 161 -0.17 3.75 23.47
C ARG A 161 -0.72 4.20 24.80
N LYS A 162 -0.66 3.36 25.82
CA LYS A 162 -1.09 3.70 27.19
C LYS A 162 -0.36 4.93 27.73
N ASN A 163 0.96 4.96 27.57
CA ASN A 163 1.78 6.11 28.00
C ASN A 163 1.40 7.41 27.29
N GLN A 164 1.06 7.33 25.99
CA GLN A 164 0.60 8.50 25.24
C GLN A 164 -0.79 8.95 25.73
N GLU A 165 -1.72 8.03 25.99
CA GLU A 165 -3.06 8.31 26.47
C GLU A 165 -3.03 8.94 27.89
N GLU A 166 -2.24 8.39 28.81
CA GLU A 166 -2.04 8.94 30.16
C GLU A 166 -1.51 10.38 30.13
N LYS A 167 -0.63 10.67 29.18
CA LYS A 167 -0.06 12.02 28.99
C LYS A 167 -0.93 12.91 28.13
N LYS A 168 -2.13 12.48 27.74
CA LYS A 168 -3.03 13.20 26.83
C LYS A 168 -2.36 13.62 25.52
N MET A 169 -1.45 12.78 25.02
CA MET A 169 -0.78 12.98 23.75
C MET A 169 -1.51 12.21 22.64
N ARG A 170 -1.31 12.62 21.40
CA ARG A 170 -1.80 11.87 20.25
C ARG A 170 -1.15 10.47 20.23
N THR A 171 -1.96 9.44 20.09
CA THR A 171 -1.49 8.06 19.99
C THR A 171 -0.88 7.78 18.61
N GLY A 172 0.13 6.90 18.56
CA GLY A 172 0.73 6.45 17.32
C GLY A 172 2.24 6.28 17.36
N TYR A 173 2.81 5.92 16.22
CA TYR A 173 4.23 5.60 16.07
C TYR A 173 4.91 6.69 15.21
N TYR A 174 5.37 7.76 15.86
CA TYR A 174 5.91 8.96 15.22
C TYR A 174 7.01 9.61 16.06
N GLY A 175 7.86 10.38 15.43
CA GLY A 175 8.90 11.18 16.07
C GLY A 175 9.69 10.38 17.11
N ARG A 176 9.79 10.91 18.36
CA ARG A 176 10.49 10.25 19.48
C ARG A 176 9.86 8.92 19.93
N PHE A 177 8.61 8.68 19.56
CA PHE A 177 7.90 7.45 19.90
C PHE A 177 8.17 6.32 18.89
N ALA A 178 8.74 6.62 17.75
CA ALA A 178 9.14 5.66 16.74
C ALA A 178 10.55 5.07 17.06
N LYS A 179 10.60 4.20 18.06
CA LYS A 179 11.87 3.68 18.63
C LYS A 179 12.83 3.09 17.62
N CYS A 180 12.32 2.36 16.61
CA CYS A 180 13.16 1.72 15.61
C CYS A 180 13.50 2.62 14.40
N ARG A 181 12.97 3.83 14.34
CA ARG A 181 13.13 4.75 13.19
C ARG A 181 14.59 5.09 12.88
N ASN A 182 15.42 5.12 13.89
CA ASN A 182 16.81 5.58 13.81
C ASN A 182 17.83 4.52 14.24
N ILE A 183 17.44 3.24 14.25
CA ILE A 183 18.44 2.16 14.46
C ILE A 183 19.41 2.14 13.28
N SER A 184 20.67 1.77 13.55
CA SER A 184 21.66 1.68 12.48
C SER A 184 21.38 0.51 11.54
N THR A 185 21.86 0.60 10.32
CA THR A 185 21.75 -0.49 9.35
C THR A 185 22.43 -1.77 9.84
N GLU A 186 23.56 -1.63 10.52
CA GLU A 186 24.30 -2.75 11.12
C GLU A 186 23.50 -3.45 12.22
N GLU A 187 22.84 -2.68 13.09
CA GLU A 187 21.96 -3.22 14.14
C GLU A 187 20.77 -3.95 13.50
N ALA A 188 20.11 -3.33 12.53
CA ALA A 188 18.99 -3.93 11.83
C ALA A 188 19.36 -5.27 11.16
N ILE A 189 20.47 -5.32 10.43
CA ILE A 189 20.98 -6.53 9.80
C ILE A 189 21.31 -7.60 10.84
N THR A 190 21.93 -7.23 11.96
CA THR A 190 22.28 -8.16 13.03
C THR A 190 21.03 -8.79 13.63
N ARG A 191 20.01 -7.99 13.94
CA ARG A 191 18.74 -8.46 14.52
C ARG A 191 18.00 -9.40 13.56
N ILE A 192 17.94 -9.06 12.27
CA ILE A 192 17.34 -9.91 11.24
C ILE A 192 18.08 -11.25 11.11
N LYS A 193 19.41 -11.22 11.08
CA LYS A 193 20.23 -12.45 11.02
C LYS A 193 20.08 -13.34 12.25
N ASN A 194 19.76 -12.77 13.39
CA ASN A 194 19.45 -13.49 14.62
C ASN A 194 18.01 -14.05 14.65
N GLY A 195 17.22 -13.84 13.57
CA GLY A 195 15.85 -14.35 13.45
C GLY A 195 14.82 -13.56 14.25
N GLU A 196 15.13 -12.32 14.66
CA GLU A 196 14.17 -11.49 15.38
C GLU A 196 13.01 -11.08 14.46
N PRO A 197 11.74 -11.26 14.86
CA PRO A 197 10.59 -10.88 14.05
C PRO A 197 10.53 -9.37 13.83
N TYR A 198 10.16 -8.95 12.65
CA TYR A 198 10.04 -7.52 12.31
C TYR A 198 8.91 -7.27 11.32
N VAL A 199 8.44 -6.04 11.30
CA VAL A 199 7.61 -5.47 10.24
C VAL A 199 8.39 -4.40 9.50
N ILE A 200 8.00 -4.05 8.28
CA ILE A 200 8.58 -2.88 7.62
C ILE A 200 7.63 -1.69 7.80
N ARG A 201 8.19 -0.57 8.25
CA ARG A 201 7.48 0.70 8.35
C ARG A 201 7.96 1.70 7.32
N PHE A 202 7.02 2.46 6.77
CA PHE A 202 7.31 3.66 6.01
C PHE A 202 7.83 4.75 6.96
N LYS A 203 8.89 5.42 6.57
CA LYS A 203 9.48 6.56 7.29
C LYS A 203 8.84 7.86 6.81
N SER A 204 7.82 8.32 7.53
CA SER A 204 7.14 9.56 7.19
C SER A 204 8.00 10.78 7.46
N GLU A 205 7.99 11.76 6.57
CA GLU A 205 8.71 13.03 6.70
C GLU A 205 7.75 14.22 6.88
N GLY A 206 6.45 13.94 7.01
CA GLY A 206 5.45 14.98 7.18
C GLY A 206 5.58 15.72 8.52
N ASN A 207 5.18 16.96 8.50
CA ASN A 207 5.10 17.82 9.68
C ASN A 207 3.62 18.08 10.03
N PRO A 208 3.10 17.57 11.15
CA PRO A 208 1.68 17.72 11.51
C PRO A 208 1.26 19.17 11.80
N ASP A 209 2.23 20.09 11.99
CA ASP A 209 1.96 21.52 12.14
C ASP A 209 1.74 22.21 10.78
N LYS A 210 2.10 21.53 9.69
CA LYS A 210 1.81 21.98 8.33
C LYS A 210 0.53 21.35 7.82
N LYS A 211 -0.19 22.12 7.01
CA LYS A 211 -1.40 21.64 6.34
C LYS A 211 -1.20 21.65 4.83
N PHE A 212 -1.87 20.74 4.17
CA PHE A 212 -2.01 20.72 2.73
C PHE A 212 -3.49 20.76 2.35
N VAL A 213 -3.78 21.19 1.15
CA VAL A 213 -5.12 21.24 0.58
C VAL A 213 -5.28 20.05 -0.35
N PHE A 214 -6.34 19.30 -0.15
CA PHE A 214 -6.80 18.25 -1.02
C PHE A 214 -8.12 18.67 -1.68
N GLU A 215 -8.22 18.55 -2.99
CA GLU A 215 -9.43 18.85 -3.76
C GLU A 215 -10.18 17.55 -4.01
N ASP A 216 -11.23 17.28 -3.24
CA ASP A 216 -12.12 16.15 -3.45
C ASP A 216 -13.21 16.53 -4.46
N LEU A 217 -13.46 15.68 -5.45
CA LEU A 217 -14.41 15.97 -6.53
C LEU A 217 -15.87 16.14 -6.06
N VAL A 218 -16.22 15.60 -4.89
CA VAL A 218 -17.58 15.64 -4.31
C VAL A 218 -17.64 16.63 -3.15
N LYS A 219 -16.64 16.60 -2.25
CA LYS A 219 -16.59 17.41 -1.03
C LYS A 219 -15.93 18.77 -1.25
N GLY A 220 -15.27 18.98 -2.40
CA GLY A 220 -14.51 20.18 -2.68
C GLY A 220 -13.22 20.27 -1.88
N ARG A 221 -12.84 21.48 -1.50
CA ARG A 221 -11.59 21.76 -0.82
C ARG A 221 -11.59 21.31 0.64
N ILE A 222 -10.66 20.38 0.98
CA ILE A 222 -10.48 19.86 2.33
C ILE A 222 -9.04 20.15 2.76
N GLU A 223 -8.84 20.58 4.02
CA GLU A 223 -7.52 20.78 4.60
C GLU A 223 -7.17 19.63 5.55
N PHE A 224 -5.98 19.09 5.40
CA PHE A 224 -5.43 18.04 6.27
C PHE A 224 -4.06 18.44 6.81
N PRO A 225 -3.69 18.02 8.03
CA PRO A 225 -2.29 18.05 8.46
C PRO A 225 -1.47 17.04 7.66
N GLU A 226 -0.17 17.30 7.48
CA GLU A 226 0.72 16.30 6.89
C GLU A 226 0.84 15.08 7.80
N ASN A 227 1.01 13.90 7.18
CA ASN A 227 1.18 12.66 7.93
C ASN A 227 2.60 12.53 8.47
N ASP A 228 2.74 12.36 9.79
CA ASP A 228 4.00 12.09 10.47
C ASP A 228 4.07 10.66 11.06
N GLN A 229 3.03 9.84 10.86
CA GLN A 229 2.98 8.48 11.37
C GLN A 229 3.81 7.54 10.51
N ASP A 230 4.67 6.76 11.14
CA ASP A 230 5.40 5.68 10.49
C ASP A 230 4.52 4.43 10.42
N THR A 231 3.75 4.33 9.35
CA THR A 231 2.81 3.22 9.18
C THR A 231 3.51 1.93 8.77
N ILE A 232 2.94 0.79 9.17
CA ILE A 232 3.42 -0.53 8.70
C ILE A 232 3.02 -0.68 7.23
N ILE A 233 3.98 -1.04 6.39
CA ILE A 233 3.78 -1.29 4.96
C ILE A 233 3.93 -2.77 4.59
N MET A 234 4.63 -3.57 5.42
CA MET A 234 4.74 -5.03 5.26
C MET A 234 4.60 -5.74 6.60
N LYS A 235 3.83 -6.80 6.62
CA LYS A 235 3.58 -7.65 7.79
C LYS A 235 4.75 -8.62 8.02
N SER A 236 4.88 -9.13 9.25
CA SER A 236 5.96 -10.05 9.62
C SER A 236 5.64 -11.52 9.35
N ASP A 237 4.36 -11.89 9.40
CA ASP A 237 3.90 -13.28 9.39
C ASP A 237 3.87 -13.90 7.99
N ASN A 238 3.49 -13.12 6.99
CA ASN A 238 3.28 -13.59 5.62
C ASN A 238 3.95 -12.74 4.56
N LEU A 239 4.71 -11.71 4.95
CA LEU A 239 5.39 -10.75 4.08
C LEU A 239 4.46 -10.00 3.10
N LEU A 240 3.13 -10.10 3.34
CA LEU A 240 2.15 -9.36 2.55
C LEU A 240 2.16 -7.88 2.93
N PRO A 241 1.90 -7.00 1.98
CA PRO A 241 1.76 -5.59 2.27
C PRO A 241 0.51 -5.32 3.12
N THR A 242 0.50 -4.19 3.80
CA THR A 242 -0.73 -3.69 4.38
C THR A 242 -1.61 -3.04 3.31
N TYR A 243 -2.91 -2.96 3.58
CA TYR A 243 -3.88 -2.34 2.70
C TYR A 243 -3.45 -0.94 2.21
N HIS A 244 -3.00 -0.07 3.12
CA HIS A 244 -2.59 1.29 2.78
C HIS A 244 -1.44 1.37 1.78
N PHE A 245 -0.60 0.34 1.70
CA PHE A 245 0.50 0.29 0.77
C PHE A 245 0.11 -0.40 -0.55
N ALA A 246 -0.54 -1.56 -0.45
CA ALA A 246 -0.86 -2.39 -1.61
C ALA A 246 -1.72 -1.64 -2.64
N HIS A 247 -2.82 -1.02 -2.19
CA HIS A 247 -3.74 -0.37 -3.12
C HIS A 247 -3.11 0.84 -3.83
N LEU A 248 -2.15 1.53 -3.20
CA LEU A 248 -1.47 2.67 -3.84
C LEU A 248 -0.53 2.21 -4.96
N VAL A 249 0.24 1.15 -4.71
CA VAL A 249 1.09 0.54 -5.74
C VAL A 249 0.23 0.04 -6.90
N ASP A 250 -0.89 -0.60 -6.60
CA ASP A 250 -1.79 -1.12 -7.61
C ASP A 250 -2.51 -0.02 -8.38
N ASP A 251 -3.08 0.98 -7.70
CA ASP A 251 -3.75 2.10 -8.34
C ASP A 251 -2.79 2.86 -9.26
N HIS A 252 -1.50 2.99 -8.87
CA HIS A 252 -0.45 3.56 -9.70
C HIS A 252 -0.18 2.70 -10.95
N LEU A 253 0.16 1.43 -10.80
CA LEU A 253 0.52 0.54 -11.92
C LEU A 253 -0.67 0.18 -12.82
N MET A 254 -1.88 0.21 -12.30
CA MET A 254 -3.12 0.01 -13.09
C MET A 254 -3.65 1.31 -13.69
N HIS A 255 -2.95 2.45 -13.46
CA HIS A 255 -3.29 3.78 -13.96
C HIS A 255 -4.70 4.22 -13.59
N THR A 256 -5.09 4.00 -12.32
CA THR A 256 -6.37 4.45 -11.78
C THR A 256 -6.41 5.97 -11.74
N THR A 257 -7.38 6.57 -12.42
CA THR A 257 -7.53 8.02 -12.48
C THR A 257 -8.49 8.57 -11.42
N HIS A 258 -9.51 7.80 -11.06
CA HIS A 258 -10.55 8.18 -10.10
C HIS A 258 -10.72 7.11 -9.05
N VAL A 259 -10.56 7.50 -7.79
CA VAL A 259 -10.70 6.63 -6.62
C VAL A 259 -12.00 6.97 -5.91
N VAL A 260 -13.04 6.15 -6.09
CA VAL A 260 -14.33 6.31 -5.42
C VAL A 260 -14.32 5.50 -4.12
N ARG A 261 -14.62 6.15 -3.00
CA ARG A 261 -14.63 5.56 -1.65
C ARG A 261 -15.68 6.19 -0.76
N GLY A 262 -16.06 5.49 0.30
CA GLY A 262 -16.85 6.05 1.38
C GLY A 262 -16.12 7.17 2.13
N GLU A 263 -16.87 8.06 2.75
CA GLU A 263 -16.34 9.24 3.47
C GLU A 263 -15.42 8.85 4.65
N GLU A 264 -15.60 7.68 5.22
CA GLU A 264 -14.75 7.12 6.29
C GLU A 264 -13.28 7.03 5.92
N TRP A 265 -12.95 6.99 4.63
CA TRP A 265 -11.59 6.93 4.11
C TRP A 265 -10.89 8.29 4.00
N LEU A 266 -11.60 9.39 4.18
CA LEU A 266 -11.01 10.73 4.11
C LEU A 266 -9.89 10.93 5.14
N SER A 267 -10.02 10.33 6.33
CA SER A 267 -8.99 10.37 7.36
C SER A 267 -7.66 9.71 6.95
N SER A 268 -7.67 8.85 5.94
CA SER A 268 -6.48 8.18 5.40
C SER A 268 -5.78 8.95 4.29
N VAL A 269 -6.38 10.02 3.77
CA VAL A 269 -5.81 10.83 2.67
C VAL A 269 -4.41 11.35 2.98
N PRO A 270 -4.10 11.91 4.18
CA PRO A 270 -2.75 12.35 4.51
C PRO A 270 -1.71 11.26 4.40
N LEU A 271 -2.04 10.06 4.88
CA LEU A 271 -1.17 8.89 4.77
C LEU A 271 -0.97 8.47 3.32
N HIS A 272 -2.06 8.37 2.56
CA HIS A 272 -2.00 7.94 1.17
C HIS A 272 -1.17 8.92 0.32
N LEU A 273 -1.37 10.23 0.46
CA LEU A 273 -0.57 11.22 -0.25
C LEU A 273 0.90 11.20 0.16
N SER A 274 1.22 10.93 1.43
CA SER A 274 2.62 10.77 1.84
C SER A 274 3.30 9.54 1.21
N LEU A 275 2.51 8.52 0.82
CA LEU A 275 2.99 7.30 0.17
C LEU A 275 3.02 7.40 -1.37
N ILE A 276 2.23 8.28 -2.00
CA ILE A 276 2.17 8.42 -3.47
C ILE A 276 3.53 8.78 -4.07
N HIS A 277 4.35 9.58 -3.39
CA HIS A 277 5.70 9.95 -3.84
C HIS A 277 6.68 8.77 -3.93
N ILE A 278 6.25 7.55 -3.61
CA ILE A 278 7.05 6.32 -3.75
C ILE A 278 7.38 6.02 -5.21
N SER A 279 6.47 6.37 -6.13
CA SER A 279 6.60 6.13 -7.56
C SER A 279 7.25 7.28 -8.32
N GLU A 280 7.37 8.47 -7.71
CA GLU A 280 8.06 9.59 -8.37
C GLU A 280 9.58 9.41 -8.29
N PRO A 281 10.31 9.52 -9.43
CA PRO A 281 11.76 9.64 -9.39
C PRO A 281 12.10 10.89 -8.58
N THR A 282 13.00 10.74 -7.60
CA THR A 282 13.52 11.85 -6.77
C THR A 282 13.88 13.03 -7.66
N ARG A 283 13.01 14.03 -7.73
CA ARG A 283 13.38 15.33 -8.27
C ARG A 283 14.26 15.98 -7.19
N HIS A 284 15.55 15.99 -7.45
CA HIS A 284 16.53 16.82 -6.74
C HIS A 284 16.40 18.29 -7.16
#